data_6117405450ac072d9d4f8dc6da609c10
#
_entry.id   6117405450ac072d9d4f8dc6da609c10
#
_cell.length_a   1.000
_cell.length_b   1.000
_cell.length_c   1.000
_cell.angle_alpha   90.00
_cell.angle_beta   90.00
_cell.angle_gamma   90.00
#
_symmetry.space_group_name_H-M   'P 1'
#
loop_
_entity.id
_entity.type
_entity.pdbx_description
1 polymer ?
#
loop_
_entity_poly.entity_id
_entity_poly.type
_entity_poly.pdbx_seq_one_letter_code
_entity_poly.pdbx_strand_id
1 'polypeptide(L)'
;MKADGGRPAGWLKAERYIEKEVDMVSFNKVTRVIAGIAATALLIPMAACGGGSSSGGSAAPADIPAVGTDDGTEITLWTRSPLERQAKNAVKAYNASHKNQVKLEIIPNDDMEGKVGGASQTDSLPDILAGDVVRIPYWASEGIFTDITKQIDGLDNKSDLQQGHIEAGTVDGKEYTLPFITDVSVMVWNKNLYKEAGLDPEKGPSSIDEFVEQAKAVAALNKDGVAGSYLAGQSGGALVFDLFPSVWADGESVMNKDGSE
;
A
#
# COMPACT_ATOMS: atom_id res chain seq x y z
N MET A 1 41.28 11.15 -32.16
CA MET A 1 40.01 10.80 -32.80
C MET A 1 39.07 10.27 -31.71
N LYS A 2 38.15 11.12 -31.23
CA LYS A 2 37.12 10.74 -30.25
C LYS A 2 35.94 10.17 -31.02
N ALA A 3 35.54 8.91 -30.71
CA ALA A 3 34.34 8.31 -31.26
C ALA A 3 33.13 8.93 -30.61
N ASP A 4 32.33 9.61 -31.42
CA ASP A 4 31.05 10.19 -31.06
C ASP A 4 30.00 9.05 -31.12
N GLY A 5 29.60 8.51 -29.97
CA GLY A 5 28.59 7.46 -29.86
C GLY A 5 27.20 8.03 -30.07
N GLY A 6 26.68 7.95 -31.29
CA GLY A 6 25.36 8.39 -31.67
C GLY A 6 24.26 7.73 -30.81
N ARG A 7 23.59 8.51 -29.98
CA ARG A 7 22.40 8.08 -29.22
C ARG A 7 21.19 7.95 -30.15
N PRO A 8 20.33 6.95 -30.01
CA PRO A 8 19.15 6.81 -30.87
C PRO A 8 18.20 8.01 -30.72
N ALA A 9 17.60 8.43 -31.83
CA ALA A 9 16.72 9.62 -31.91
C ALA A 9 15.49 9.62 -30.95
N GLY A 10 15.17 8.47 -30.36
CA GLY A 10 14.11 8.34 -29.37
C GLY A 10 14.44 8.96 -27.98
N TRP A 11 15.74 9.04 -27.63
CA TRP A 11 16.17 9.58 -26.33
C TRP A 11 15.98 11.11 -26.24
N LEU A 12 16.17 11.81 -27.32
CA LEU A 12 16.00 13.29 -27.39
C LEU A 12 14.53 13.73 -27.28
N LYS A 13 13.56 12.82 -27.52
CA LYS A 13 12.14 13.09 -27.28
C LYS A 13 11.75 12.87 -25.81
N ALA A 14 12.37 11.91 -25.15
CA ALA A 14 12.13 11.63 -23.73
C ALA A 14 12.69 12.73 -22.82
N GLU A 15 13.91 13.21 -23.08
CA GLU A 15 14.49 14.33 -22.33
C GLU A 15 13.65 15.62 -22.44
N ARG A 16 13.11 15.93 -23.63
CA ARG A 16 12.22 17.10 -23.81
C ARG A 16 10.85 16.96 -23.16
N TYR A 17 10.40 15.73 -22.89
CA TYR A 17 9.14 15.50 -22.18
C TYR A 17 9.32 15.70 -20.67
N ILE A 18 10.44 15.24 -20.14
CA ILE A 18 10.81 15.39 -18.73
C ILE A 18 11.09 16.87 -18.39
N GLU A 19 11.79 17.61 -19.25
CA GLU A 19 12.02 19.05 -19.02
C GLU A 19 10.74 19.88 -19.03
N LYS A 20 9.72 19.51 -19.81
CA LYS A 20 8.43 20.23 -19.85
C LYS A 20 7.53 19.97 -18.63
N GLU A 21 7.64 18.83 -17.97
CA GLU A 21 6.86 18.56 -16.74
C GLU A 21 7.51 19.18 -15.50
N VAL A 22 8.83 19.31 -15.47
CA VAL A 22 9.54 19.97 -14.35
C VAL A 22 9.27 21.47 -14.29
N ASP A 23 9.02 22.14 -15.44
CA ASP A 23 8.68 23.56 -15.48
C ASP A 23 7.23 23.90 -15.04
N MET A 24 6.35 22.91 -14.88
CA MET A 24 4.96 23.15 -14.43
C MET A 24 4.78 23.15 -12.90
N VAL A 25 5.82 22.87 -12.12
CA VAL A 25 5.81 23.03 -10.66
C VAL A 25 6.51 24.33 -10.26
N SER A 26 6.04 25.46 -10.80
CA SER A 26 6.44 26.76 -10.32
C SER A 26 5.60 27.14 -9.10
N PHE A 27 6.23 27.12 -7.94
CA PHE A 27 5.64 27.60 -6.71
C PHE A 27 5.22 29.06 -6.82
N ASN A 28 3.93 29.33 -6.92
CA ASN A 28 3.37 30.66 -6.81
C ASN A 28 3.67 31.23 -5.41
N LYS A 29 4.52 32.24 -5.37
CA LYS A 29 4.77 33.08 -4.20
C LYS A 29 3.48 33.81 -3.85
N VAL A 30 2.79 33.38 -2.79
CA VAL A 30 1.69 34.14 -2.19
C VAL A 30 2.28 35.30 -1.42
N THR A 31 2.14 36.48 -1.98
CA THR A 31 2.45 37.78 -1.34
C THR A 31 1.49 38.01 -0.17
N ARG A 32 2.03 38.07 1.05
CA ARG A 32 1.27 38.44 2.24
C ARG A 32 0.95 39.93 2.20
N VAL A 33 -0.31 40.27 2.02
CA VAL A 33 -0.84 41.60 2.34
C VAL A 33 -1.29 41.60 3.80
N ILE A 34 -0.60 42.33 4.63
CA ILE A 34 -0.97 42.61 6.01
C ILE A 34 -1.90 43.83 5.97
N ALA A 35 -3.19 43.62 6.21
CA ALA A 35 -4.10 44.73 6.54
C ALA A 35 -4.45 44.61 8.03
N GLY A 36 -3.97 45.58 8.79
CA GLY A 36 -4.28 45.71 10.22
C GLY A 36 -5.70 46.16 10.45
N ILE A 37 -6.38 45.53 11.41
CA ILE A 37 -7.60 46.08 12.01
C ILE A 37 -7.41 46.04 13.53
N ALA A 38 -7.69 47.20 14.12
CA ALA A 38 -7.45 47.57 15.50
C ALA A 38 -8.29 46.80 16.50
N ALA A 39 -7.72 46.66 17.68
CA ALA A 39 -8.26 46.05 18.86
C ALA A 39 -9.48 46.79 19.41
N THR A 40 -10.49 46.07 19.87
CA THR A 40 -11.37 46.49 20.97
C THR A 40 -11.40 45.34 22.00
N ALA A 41 -10.83 45.65 23.14
CA ALA A 41 -10.81 44.80 24.32
C ALA A 41 -12.20 44.76 24.97
N LEU A 42 -12.73 43.55 25.15
CA LEU A 42 -13.83 43.30 26.11
C LEU A 42 -13.31 42.30 27.14
N LEU A 43 -13.01 42.83 28.31
CA LEU A 43 -12.65 42.07 29.50
C LEU A 43 -13.91 41.42 30.09
N ILE A 44 -13.98 40.10 30.07
CA ILE A 44 -14.88 39.33 30.91
C ILE A 44 -14.02 38.50 31.86
N PRO A 45 -14.16 38.61 33.17
CA PRO A 45 -13.43 37.75 34.11
C PRO A 45 -14.11 36.38 34.18
N MET A 46 -13.48 35.32 33.68
CA MET A 46 -13.88 33.97 34.04
C MET A 46 -12.98 33.45 35.16
N ALA A 47 -13.63 33.08 36.23
CA ALA A 47 -13.03 32.50 37.43
C ALA A 47 -12.17 31.25 37.12
N ALA A 48 -11.01 31.22 37.72
CA ALA A 48 -10.09 30.11 37.75
C ALA A 48 -10.71 28.92 38.49
N CYS A 49 -10.68 27.75 37.83
CA CYS A 49 -10.68 26.47 38.52
C CYS A 49 -9.76 25.49 37.78
N GLY A 50 -8.74 25.09 38.45
CA GLY A 50 -8.14 23.78 38.31
C GLY A 50 -7.14 23.58 37.19
N GLY A 51 -5.86 23.64 37.54
CA GLY A 51 -4.74 23.18 36.72
C GLY A 51 -4.89 21.73 36.28
N GLY A 52 -4.60 21.53 35.02
CA GLY A 52 -4.33 20.24 34.42
C GLY A 52 -3.39 20.47 33.26
N SER A 53 -2.09 20.29 33.51
CA SER A 53 -1.10 20.20 32.46
C SER A 53 -1.50 19.04 31.56
N SER A 54 -1.99 19.33 30.37
CA SER A 54 -2.12 18.33 29.31
C SER A 54 -0.71 18.03 28.76
N SER A 55 0.06 17.22 29.48
CA SER A 55 1.06 16.39 28.89
C SER A 55 0.32 15.41 27.96
N GLY A 56 0.67 15.40 26.68
CA GLY A 56 0.20 14.40 25.72
C GLY A 56 0.58 13.00 26.23
N GLY A 57 -0.28 12.43 27.06
CA GLY A 57 -0.21 11.05 27.46
C GLY A 57 -0.85 10.25 26.33
N SER A 58 -0.06 9.39 25.68
CA SER A 58 -0.62 8.25 24.96
C SER A 58 -1.61 7.58 25.92
N ALA A 59 -2.89 7.54 25.53
CA ALA A 59 -3.88 6.80 26.28
C ALA A 59 -3.33 5.38 26.49
N ALA A 60 -3.33 4.92 27.75
CA ALA A 60 -2.97 3.53 28.01
C ALA A 60 -3.83 2.64 27.12
N PRO A 61 -3.26 1.59 26.49
CA PRO A 61 -4.04 0.71 25.64
C PRO A 61 -5.27 0.25 26.41
N ALA A 62 -6.45 0.49 25.83
CA ALA A 62 -7.69 -0.03 26.40
C ALA A 62 -7.51 -1.55 26.59
N ASP A 63 -7.98 -2.07 27.71
CA ASP A 63 -7.94 -3.52 27.96
C ASP A 63 -8.94 -4.20 27.02
N ILE A 64 -8.50 -4.47 25.80
CA ILE A 64 -9.33 -5.06 24.74
C ILE A 64 -9.51 -6.53 25.09
N PRO A 65 -10.77 -7.06 25.17
CA PRO A 65 -11.02 -8.47 25.43
C PRO A 65 -10.34 -9.36 24.39
N ALA A 66 -9.81 -10.50 24.82
CA ALA A 66 -9.23 -11.50 23.90
C ALA A 66 -10.28 -12.10 22.94
N VAL A 67 -11.54 -12.08 23.35
CA VAL A 67 -12.69 -12.57 22.56
C VAL A 67 -13.69 -11.44 22.41
N GLY A 68 -14.08 -11.15 21.18
CA GLY A 68 -15.10 -10.14 20.88
C GLY A 68 -16.51 -10.61 21.30
N THR A 69 -17.45 -9.66 21.39
CA THR A 69 -18.85 -9.93 21.64
C THR A 69 -19.66 -9.87 20.35
N ASP A 70 -20.65 -10.76 20.19
CA ASP A 70 -21.57 -10.78 19.06
C ASP A 70 -22.94 -10.26 19.52
N ASP A 71 -23.02 -8.94 19.72
CA ASP A 71 -24.16 -8.24 20.34
C ASP A 71 -25.03 -7.44 19.37
N GLY A 72 -24.68 -7.41 18.08
CA GLY A 72 -25.37 -6.66 17.04
C GLY A 72 -24.72 -5.31 16.69
N THR A 73 -23.51 -5.06 17.17
CA THR A 73 -22.74 -3.87 16.82
C THR A 73 -22.45 -3.80 15.31
N GLU A 74 -22.59 -2.62 14.70
CA GLU A 74 -22.10 -2.37 13.35
C GLU A 74 -20.58 -2.14 13.39
N ILE A 75 -19.86 -2.82 12.50
CA ILE A 75 -18.41 -2.76 12.35
C ILE A 75 -18.09 -2.20 10.98
N THR A 76 -17.32 -1.12 10.90
CA THR A 76 -16.89 -0.52 9.64
C THR A 76 -15.58 -1.15 9.16
N LEU A 77 -15.55 -1.54 7.87
CA LEU A 77 -14.35 -2.09 7.22
C LEU A 77 -14.02 -1.30 5.95
N TRP A 78 -12.84 -0.72 5.90
CA TRP A 78 -12.30 -0.13 4.67
C TRP A 78 -11.33 -1.08 3.99
N THR A 79 -11.44 -1.20 2.65
CA THR A 79 -10.46 -1.94 1.84
C THR A 79 -10.29 -1.32 0.47
N ARG A 80 -9.23 -1.72 -0.24
CA ARG A 80 -8.89 -1.23 -1.59
C ARG A 80 -9.69 -1.94 -2.67
N SER A 81 -9.98 -1.25 -3.78
CA SER A 81 -10.70 -1.82 -4.93
C SER A 81 -10.09 -3.11 -5.50
N PRO A 82 -8.78 -3.36 -5.55
CA PRO A 82 -8.26 -4.65 -6.00
C PRO A 82 -8.73 -5.85 -5.18
N LEU A 83 -9.11 -5.64 -3.91
CA LEU A 83 -9.56 -6.67 -2.97
C LEU A 83 -11.09 -6.78 -2.86
N GLU A 84 -11.84 -6.00 -3.67
CA GLU A 84 -13.29 -5.86 -3.56
C GLU A 84 -14.04 -7.19 -3.53
N ARG A 85 -13.72 -8.10 -4.46
CA ARG A 85 -14.43 -9.39 -4.56
C ARG A 85 -14.20 -10.25 -3.33
N GLN A 86 -12.96 -10.35 -2.85
CA GLN A 86 -12.60 -11.14 -1.69
C GLN A 86 -13.24 -10.55 -0.42
N ALA A 87 -13.15 -9.24 -0.24
CA ALA A 87 -13.75 -8.54 0.88
C ALA A 87 -15.27 -8.70 0.92
N LYS A 88 -15.96 -8.53 -0.22
CA LYS A 88 -17.42 -8.76 -0.32
C LYS A 88 -17.83 -10.18 0.07
N ASN A 89 -17.05 -11.19 -0.35
CA ASN A 89 -17.31 -12.58 -0.01
C ASN A 89 -17.11 -12.85 1.49
N ALA A 90 -16.01 -12.34 2.07
CA ALA A 90 -15.74 -12.49 3.50
C ALA A 90 -16.81 -11.80 4.34
N VAL A 91 -17.13 -10.55 4.03
CA VAL A 91 -18.19 -9.79 4.74
C VAL A 91 -19.56 -10.45 4.61
N LYS A 92 -19.91 -10.95 3.42
CA LYS A 92 -21.16 -11.69 3.22
C LYS A 92 -21.23 -12.94 4.10
N ALA A 93 -20.14 -13.70 4.19
CA ALA A 93 -20.07 -14.90 5.02
C ALA A 93 -20.18 -14.56 6.52
N TYR A 94 -19.47 -13.53 6.96
CA TYR A 94 -19.53 -13.06 8.34
C TYR A 94 -20.93 -12.58 8.72
N ASN A 95 -21.51 -11.68 7.93
CA ASN A 95 -22.83 -11.10 8.20
C ASN A 95 -23.97 -12.13 8.18
N ALA A 96 -23.78 -13.26 7.48
CA ALA A 96 -24.76 -14.35 7.45
C ALA A 96 -24.76 -15.22 8.74
N SER A 97 -23.69 -15.18 9.52
CA SER A 97 -23.48 -16.06 10.68
C SER A 97 -23.38 -15.32 12.02
N HIS A 98 -23.28 -13.98 12.01
CA HIS A 98 -23.11 -13.18 13.21
C HIS A 98 -24.23 -12.13 13.35
N LYS A 99 -24.49 -11.72 14.58
CA LYS A 99 -25.37 -10.58 14.86
C LYS A 99 -24.70 -9.25 14.54
N ASN A 100 -23.41 -9.15 14.83
CA ASN A 100 -22.58 -8.02 14.39
C ASN A 100 -22.59 -7.97 12.88
N GLN A 101 -22.70 -6.78 12.31
CA GLN A 101 -22.77 -6.58 10.87
C GLN A 101 -21.62 -5.71 10.39
N VAL A 102 -20.83 -6.22 9.45
CA VAL A 102 -19.75 -5.48 8.84
C VAL A 102 -20.28 -4.64 7.69
N LYS A 103 -20.04 -3.33 7.77
CA LYS A 103 -20.29 -2.36 6.70
C LYS A 103 -19.01 -2.11 5.92
N LEU A 104 -18.98 -2.66 4.71
CA LEU A 104 -17.81 -2.58 3.84
C LEU A 104 -17.82 -1.31 3.00
N GLU A 105 -16.71 -0.59 3.01
CA GLU A 105 -16.41 0.49 2.07
C GLU A 105 -15.22 0.11 1.17
N ILE A 106 -15.42 0.22 -0.15
CA ILE A 106 -14.37 -0.03 -1.15
C ILE A 106 -13.81 1.31 -1.58
N ILE A 107 -12.51 1.49 -1.40
CA ILE A 107 -11.80 2.74 -1.70
C ILE A 107 -10.95 2.52 -2.95
N PRO A 108 -10.95 3.45 -3.93
CA PRO A 108 -10.02 3.40 -5.05
C PRO A 108 -8.58 3.26 -4.52
N ASN A 109 -7.78 2.44 -5.20
CA ASN A 109 -6.43 2.10 -4.71
C ASN A 109 -5.58 3.35 -4.44
N ASP A 110 -5.63 4.33 -5.33
CA ASP A 110 -4.80 5.53 -5.27
C ASP A 110 -5.30 6.56 -4.24
N ASP A 111 -6.56 6.44 -3.78
CA ASP A 111 -7.17 7.34 -2.80
C ASP A 111 -6.97 6.86 -1.35
N MET A 112 -6.57 5.60 -1.14
CA MET A 112 -6.51 4.97 0.19
C MET A 112 -5.62 5.74 1.16
N GLU A 113 -4.43 6.13 0.74
CA GLU A 113 -3.48 6.85 1.61
C GLU A 113 -4.02 8.21 2.04
N GLY A 114 -4.52 8.97 1.08
CA GLY A 114 -5.11 10.30 1.36
C GLY A 114 -6.29 10.20 2.30
N LYS A 115 -7.14 9.18 2.12
CA LYS A 115 -8.31 8.95 2.97
C LYS A 115 -7.91 8.55 4.38
N VAL A 116 -6.96 7.61 4.55
CA VAL A 116 -6.47 7.19 5.87
C VAL A 116 -5.78 8.36 6.58
N GLY A 117 -4.92 9.11 5.89
CA GLY A 117 -4.25 10.28 6.45
C GLY A 117 -5.23 11.39 6.87
N GLY A 118 -6.29 11.64 6.10
CA GLY A 118 -7.34 12.59 6.48
C GLY A 118 -8.18 12.12 7.68
N ALA A 119 -8.54 10.85 7.69
CA ALA A 119 -9.35 10.26 8.76
C ALA A 119 -8.60 10.16 10.09
N SER A 120 -7.29 9.89 10.07
CA SER A 120 -6.46 9.87 11.28
C SER A 120 -6.36 11.22 11.98
N GLN A 121 -6.46 12.32 11.21
CA GLN A 121 -6.46 13.69 11.79
C GLN A 121 -7.80 14.12 12.39
N THR A 122 -8.88 13.43 12.04
CA THR A 122 -10.26 13.79 12.40
C THR A 122 -10.95 12.74 13.25
N ASP A 123 -10.23 11.75 13.74
CA ASP A 123 -10.74 10.63 14.55
C ASP A 123 -11.92 9.90 13.87
N SER A 124 -11.82 9.71 12.56
CA SER A 124 -12.85 9.09 11.72
C SER A 124 -12.36 7.86 10.97
N LEU A 125 -11.34 7.20 11.51
CA LEU A 125 -10.86 5.91 11.00
C LEU A 125 -11.96 4.84 11.15
N PRO A 126 -11.97 3.82 10.28
CA PRO A 126 -12.88 2.69 10.43
C PRO A 126 -12.45 1.79 11.60
N ASP A 127 -13.34 0.89 12.04
CA ASP A 127 -12.99 -0.12 13.04
C ASP A 127 -11.96 -1.12 12.51
N ILE A 128 -12.01 -1.42 11.20
CA ILE A 128 -11.06 -2.31 10.52
C ILE A 128 -10.56 -1.64 9.25
N LEU A 129 -9.24 -1.62 9.07
CA LEU A 129 -8.57 -1.13 7.88
C LEU A 129 -7.75 -2.26 7.22
N ALA A 130 -8.19 -2.71 6.04
CA ALA A 130 -7.44 -3.67 5.22
C ALA A 130 -6.58 -2.92 4.19
N GLY A 131 -5.34 -2.67 4.56
CA GLY A 131 -4.37 -1.91 3.78
C GLY A 131 -3.43 -2.77 2.95
N ASP A 132 -2.56 -2.10 2.21
CA ASP A 132 -1.44 -2.73 1.52
C ASP A 132 -0.32 -3.03 2.53
N VAL A 133 0.27 -4.24 2.46
CA VAL A 133 1.33 -4.67 3.37
C VAL A 133 2.51 -3.69 3.41
N VAL A 134 2.85 -3.05 2.31
CA VAL A 134 3.94 -2.06 2.22
C VAL A 134 3.68 -0.78 3.03
N ARG A 135 2.42 -0.51 3.42
CA ARG A 135 2.03 0.66 4.21
C ARG A 135 1.87 0.38 5.69
N ILE A 136 1.68 -0.88 6.04
CA ILE A 136 1.39 -1.29 7.42
C ILE A 136 2.46 -0.85 8.42
N PRO A 137 3.78 -1.03 8.18
CA PRO A 137 4.80 -0.60 9.13
C PRO A 137 4.73 0.90 9.46
N TYR A 138 4.54 1.72 8.44
CA TYR A 138 4.40 3.17 8.61
C TYR A 138 3.15 3.51 9.41
N TRP A 139 1.99 2.98 9.04
CA TRP A 139 0.74 3.27 9.75
C TRP A 139 0.74 2.77 11.19
N ALA A 140 1.38 1.64 11.47
CA ALA A 140 1.56 1.14 12.83
C ALA A 140 2.45 2.07 13.67
N SER A 141 3.57 2.58 13.11
CA SER A 141 4.45 3.54 13.80
C SER A 141 3.79 4.89 14.05
N GLU A 142 2.85 5.31 13.18
CA GLU A 142 2.06 6.54 13.38
C GLU A 142 0.89 6.37 14.37
N GLY A 143 0.71 5.19 14.95
CA GLY A 143 -0.33 4.93 15.94
C GLY A 143 -1.75 4.84 15.37
N ILE A 144 -1.89 4.54 14.07
CA ILE A 144 -3.19 4.34 13.41
C ILE A 144 -3.88 3.08 13.91
N PHE A 145 -3.10 2.08 14.32
CA PHE A 145 -3.61 0.78 14.77
C PHE A 145 -3.50 0.61 16.28
N THR A 146 -4.42 -0.14 16.85
CA THR A 146 -4.38 -0.57 18.24
C THR A 146 -3.48 -1.79 18.40
N ASP A 147 -2.72 -1.88 19.51
CA ASP A 147 -1.94 -3.05 19.89
C ASP A 147 -2.89 -4.25 20.15
N ILE A 148 -2.79 -5.28 19.32
CA ILE A 148 -3.58 -6.51 19.40
C ILE A 148 -2.72 -7.76 19.68
N THR A 149 -1.53 -7.57 20.21
CA THR A 149 -0.59 -8.67 20.52
C THR A 149 -1.24 -9.78 21.33
N LYS A 150 -1.98 -9.44 22.40
CA LYS A 150 -2.64 -10.44 23.25
C LYS A 150 -3.70 -11.25 22.50
N GLN A 151 -4.41 -10.61 21.57
CA GLN A 151 -5.45 -11.27 20.76
C GLN A 151 -4.81 -12.24 19.76
N ILE A 152 -3.71 -11.82 19.14
CA ILE A 152 -2.94 -12.66 18.21
C ILE A 152 -2.30 -13.84 18.95
N ASP A 153 -1.72 -13.60 20.13
CA ASP A 153 -1.15 -14.66 20.97
C ASP A 153 -2.19 -15.70 21.42
N GLY A 154 -3.44 -15.29 21.56
CA GLY A 154 -4.56 -16.15 21.94
C GLY A 154 -5.16 -16.97 20.79
N LEU A 155 -4.67 -16.83 19.56
CA LEU A 155 -5.20 -17.60 18.41
C LEU A 155 -4.63 -19.01 18.41
N ASP A 156 -5.51 -20.01 18.36
CA ASP A 156 -5.14 -21.44 18.27
C ASP A 156 -4.31 -21.76 17.00
N ASN A 157 -4.50 -20.97 15.94
CA ASN A 157 -3.83 -21.12 14.65
C ASN A 157 -2.77 -20.04 14.37
N LYS A 158 -2.24 -19.39 15.40
CA LYS A 158 -1.19 -18.35 15.21
C LYS A 158 -0.02 -18.84 14.36
N SER A 159 0.40 -20.11 14.54
CA SER A 159 1.50 -20.70 13.78
C SER A 159 1.21 -20.88 12.28
N ASP A 160 -0.04 -20.85 11.88
CA ASP A 160 -0.47 -21.01 10.48
C ASP A 160 -0.55 -19.65 9.74
N LEU A 161 -0.41 -18.55 10.48
CA LEU A 161 -0.43 -17.21 9.89
C LEU A 161 0.82 -16.97 9.06
N GLN A 162 0.65 -16.22 7.97
CA GLN A 162 1.78 -15.85 7.09
C GLN A 162 2.76 -14.95 7.84
N GLN A 163 3.96 -15.46 8.11
CA GLN A 163 4.96 -14.80 8.94
C GLN A 163 5.35 -13.41 8.44
N GLY A 164 5.54 -13.24 7.13
CA GLY A 164 5.89 -11.93 6.56
C GLY A 164 4.82 -10.86 6.78
N HIS A 165 3.53 -11.24 6.88
CA HIS A 165 2.46 -10.29 7.23
C HIS A 165 2.47 -9.94 8.72
N ILE A 166 2.79 -10.91 9.59
CA ILE A 166 2.93 -10.64 11.03
C ILE A 166 4.13 -9.73 11.27
N GLU A 167 5.27 -10.00 10.66
CA GLU A 167 6.47 -9.15 10.75
C GLU A 167 6.21 -7.73 10.24
N ALA A 168 5.52 -7.57 9.11
CA ALA A 168 5.14 -6.27 8.58
C ALA A 168 4.22 -5.47 9.53
N GLY A 169 3.41 -6.17 10.32
CA GLY A 169 2.51 -5.56 11.32
C GLY A 169 3.11 -5.42 12.72
N THR A 170 4.40 -5.77 12.89
CA THR A 170 5.07 -5.72 14.20
C THR A 170 5.97 -4.49 14.29
N VAL A 171 5.71 -3.63 15.27
CA VAL A 171 6.51 -2.43 15.56
C VAL A 171 6.86 -2.44 17.05
N ASP A 172 8.14 -2.27 17.38
CA ASP A 172 8.66 -2.28 18.77
C ASP A 172 8.23 -3.50 19.58
N GLY A 173 8.16 -4.67 18.92
CA GLY A 173 7.76 -5.95 19.52
C GLY A 173 6.27 -6.11 19.81
N LYS A 174 5.44 -5.23 19.31
CA LYS A 174 3.98 -5.27 19.40
C LYS A 174 3.35 -5.59 18.05
N GLU A 175 2.33 -6.43 18.05
CA GLU A 175 1.60 -6.85 16.85
C GLU A 175 0.32 -6.01 16.69
N TYR A 176 0.18 -5.34 15.53
CA TYR A 176 -0.91 -4.40 15.25
C TYR A 176 -1.88 -4.88 14.17
N THR A 177 -1.50 -5.90 13.40
CA THR A 177 -2.31 -6.36 12.28
C THR A 177 -2.32 -7.87 12.13
N LEU A 178 -3.36 -8.36 11.46
CA LEU A 178 -3.50 -9.76 11.03
C LEU A 178 -3.49 -9.86 9.52
N PRO A 179 -3.01 -10.97 8.94
CA PRO A 179 -3.16 -11.24 7.52
C PRO A 179 -4.64 -11.26 7.12
N PHE A 180 -5.00 -10.47 6.10
CA PHE A 180 -6.37 -10.46 5.55
C PHE A 180 -6.46 -11.28 4.26
N ILE A 181 -5.55 -11.01 3.32
CA ILE A 181 -5.46 -11.68 2.03
C ILE A 181 -3.98 -11.87 1.71
N THR A 182 -3.63 -13.05 1.23
CA THR A 182 -2.30 -13.34 0.70
C THR A 182 -2.40 -13.53 -0.80
N ASP A 183 -1.48 -12.95 -1.55
CA ASP A 183 -1.30 -13.19 -2.96
C ASP A 183 0.13 -13.66 -3.26
N VAL A 184 0.36 -14.10 -4.47
CA VAL A 184 1.69 -14.54 -4.93
C VAL A 184 1.96 -13.96 -6.31
N SER A 185 3.19 -13.54 -6.55
CA SER A 185 3.65 -13.22 -7.89
C SER A 185 3.88 -14.51 -8.67
N VAL A 186 3.32 -14.59 -9.85
CA VAL A 186 3.45 -15.76 -10.71
C VAL A 186 3.81 -15.34 -12.14
N MET A 187 4.58 -16.17 -12.82
CA MET A 187 4.83 -16.03 -14.24
C MET A 187 3.64 -16.58 -15.02
N VAL A 188 3.10 -15.77 -15.94
CA VAL A 188 2.03 -16.16 -16.83
C VAL A 188 2.44 -15.92 -18.30
N TRP A 189 2.01 -16.78 -19.20
CA TRP A 189 2.22 -16.60 -20.64
C TRP A 189 1.00 -17.03 -21.45
N ASN A 190 0.85 -16.41 -22.63
CA ASN A 190 -0.23 -16.75 -23.55
C ASN A 190 0.22 -17.90 -24.45
N LYS A 191 -0.36 -19.09 -24.27
CA LYS A 191 -0.02 -20.30 -25.03
C LYS A 191 -0.19 -20.16 -26.54
N ASN A 192 -1.16 -19.36 -27.00
CA ASN A 192 -1.36 -19.16 -28.44
C ASN A 192 -0.27 -18.28 -29.03
N LEU A 193 0.12 -17.22 -28.35
CA LEU A 193 1.23 -16.35 -28.78
C LEU A 193 2.56 -17.10 -28.75
N TYR A 194 2.76 -18.01 -27.79
CA TYR A 194 3.95 -18.86 -27.75
C TYR A 194 4.01 -19.75 -28.99
N LYS A 195 2.93 -20.45 -29.35
CA LYS A 195 2.85 -21.25 -30.58
C LYS A 195 3.18 -20.45 -31.83
N GLU A 196 2.60 -19.26 -31.95
CA GLU A 196 2.85 -18.37 -33.07
C GLU A 196 4.28 -17.89 -33.15
N ALA A 197 4.92 -17.66 -31.99
CA ALA A 197 6.33 -17.28 -31.87
C ALA A 197 7.32 -18.47 -32.02
N GLY A 198 6.82 -19.68 -32.25
CA GLY A 198 7.66 -20.88 -32.36
C GLY A 198 8.18 -21.41 -31.03
N LEU A 199 7.58 -20.98 -29.91
CA LEU A 199 7.91 -21.42 -28.55
C LEU A 199 7.03 -22.62 -28.13
N ASP A 200 7.51 -23.40 -27.14
CA ASP A 200 6.71 -24.46 -26.53
C ASP A 200 5.61 -23.83 -25.64
N PRO A 201 4.32 -24.02 -25.97
CA PRO A 201 3.22 -23.44 -25.21
C PRO A 201 3.03 -24.06 -23.83
N GLU A 202 3.60 -25.21 -23.56
CA GLU A 202 3.48 -25.92 -22.27
C GLU A 202 4.66 -25.61 -21.33
N LYS A 203 5.67 -24.88 -21.81
CA LYS A 203 6.88 -24.60 -21.07
C LYS A 203 7.11 -23.09 -20.94
N GLY A 204 6.90 -22.57 -19.73
CA GLY A 204 7.28 -21.18 -19.39
C GLY A 204 8.79 -21.04 -19.17
N PRO A 205 9.29 -19.80 -19.02
CA PRO A 205 10.70 -19.55 -18.76
C PRO A 205 11.12 -20.10 -17.39
N SER A 206 12.32 -20.65 -17.31
CA SER A 206 12.92 -21.19 -16.09
C SER A 206 14.03 -20.30 -15.52
N SER A 207 14.38 -19.22 -16.23
CA SER A 207 15.35 -18.21 -15.81
C SER A 207 14.97 -16.84 -16.36
N ILE A 208 15.59 -15.79 -15.85
CA ILE A 208 15.40 -14.41 -16.35
C ILE A 208 15.87 -14.30 -17.81
N ASP A 209 16.99 -14.92 -18.16
CA ASP A 209 17.49 -14.93 -19.54
C ASP A 209 16.49 -15.60 -20.48
N GLU A 210 15.96 -16.76 -20.10
CA GLU A 210 14.95 -17.46 -20.90
C GLU A 210 13.65 -16.62 -21.01
N PHE A 211 13.25 -15.94 -19.95
CA PHE A 211 12.13 -14.99 -20.00
C PHE A 211 12.36 -13.88 -21.02
N VAL A 212 13.55 -13.27 -21.02
CA VAL A 212 13.90 -12.19 -21.96
C VAL A 212 13.88 -12.69 -23.40
N GLU A 213 14.43 -13.87 -23.67
CA GLU A 213 14.44 -14.46 -25.04
C GLU A 213 13.03 -14.82 -25.51
N GLN A 214 12.20 -15.41 -24.66
CA GLN A 214 10.81 -15.72 -24.99
C GLN A 214 9.97 -14.43 -25.19
N ALA A 215 10.17 -13.40 -24.37
CA ALA A 215 9.52 -12.11 -24.54
C ALA A 215 9.90 -11.44 -25.86
N LYS A 216 11.18 -11.48 -26.26
CA LYS A 216 11.64 -11.00 -27.58
C LYS A 216 10.99 -11.74 -28.73
N ALA A 217 10.88 -13.07 -28.64
CA ALA A 217 10.24 -13.89 -29.65
C ALA A 217 8.76 -13.52 -29.84
N VAL A 218 8.03 -13.31 -28.74
CA VAL A 218 6.62 -12.87 -28.81
C VAL A 218 6.51 -11.43 -29.37
N ALA A 219 7.39 -10.52 -28.95
CA ALA A 219 7.42 -9.15 -29.48
C ALA A 219 7.69 -9.10 -31.00
N ALA A 220 8.51 -10.02 -31.51
CA ALA A 220 8.86 -10.12 -32.93
C ALA A 220 7.66 -10.52 -33.83
N LEU A 221 6.53 -10.98 -33.27
CA LEU A 221 5.30 -11.20 -34.01
C LEU A 221 4.72 -9.92 -34.61
N ASN A 222 5.10 -8.75 -34.10
CA ASN A 222 4.64 -7.41 -34.56
C ASN A 222 3.12 -7.30 -34.70
N LYS A 223 2.36 -7.91 -33.83
CA LYS A 223 0.90 -7.87 -33.81
C LYS A 223 0.41 -6.65 -33.04
N ASP A 224 -0.61 -5.98 -33.56
CA ASP A 224 -1.27 -4.87 -32.85
C ASP A 224 -1.82 -5.35 -31.50
N GLY A 225 -1.57 -4.57 -30.45
CA GLY A 225 -1.96 -4.88 -29.07
C GLY A 225 -1.19 -6.03 -28.40
N VAL A 226 -0.13 -6.58 -29.04
CA VAL A 226 0.72 -7.63 -28.47
C VAL A 226 2.09 -7.06 -28.09
N ALA A 227 2.47 -7.26 -26.84
CA ALA A 227 3.80 -6.97 -26.32
C ALA A 227 4.46 -8.25 -25.79
N GLY A 228 5.78 -8.30 -25.78
CA GLY A 228 6.51 -9.45 -25.26
C GLY A 228 6.43 -9.55 -23.73
N SER A 229 6.32 -8.42 -23.05
CA SER A 229 6.14 -8.33 -21.59
C SER A 229 5.46 -7.02 -21.25
N TYR A 230 5.07 -6.90 -19.97
CA TYR A 230 4.47 -5.71 -19.40
C TYR A 230 5.11 -5.40 -18.05
N LEU A 231 5.36 -4.13 -17.79
CA LEU A 231 5.76 -3.59 -16.47
C LEU A 231 4.82 -2.44 -16.12
N ALA A 232 4.36 -2.39 -14.89
CA ALA A 232 3.44 -1.37 -14.39
C ALA A 232 4.18 -0.05 -14.07
N GLY A 233 4.83 0.56 -15.06
CA GLY A 233 5.77 1.67 -14.92
C GLY A 233 5.23 2.96 -14.30
N GLN A 234 3.90 3.13 -14.21
CA GLN A 234 3.27 4.30 -13.57
C GLN A 234 2.75 4.01 -12.17
N SER A 235 2.92 2.79 -11.66
CA SER A 235 2.49 2.40 -10.32
C SER A 235 3.70 1.98 -9.50
N GLY A 236 4.18 2.86 -8.59
CA GLY A 236 5.32 2.57 -7.74
C GLY A 236 5.13 1.31 -6.90
N GLY A 237 3.92 1.09 -6.37
CA GLY A 237 3.59 -0.13 -5.64
C GLY A 237 3.65 -1.39 -6.50
N ALA A 238 3.11 -1.36 -7.73
CA ALA A 238 3.18 -2.50 -8.64
C ALA A 238 4.60 -2.81 -9.11
N LEU A 239 5.44 -1.79 -9.32
CA LEU A 239 6.85 -2.00 -9.69
C LEU A 239 7.64 -2.79 -8.65
N VAL A 240 7.35 -2.65 -7.36
CA VAL A 240 7.97 -3.45 -6.31
C VAL A 240 7.73 -4.94 -6.56
N PHE A 241 6.51 -5.33 -6.87
CA PHE A 241 6.14 -6.71 -7.15
C PHE A 241 6.68 -7.23 -8.49
N ASP A 242 6.89 -6.35 -9.47
CA ASP A 242 7.43 -6.71 -10.78
C ASP A 242 8.97 -6.85 -10.75
N LEU A 243 9.68 -5.99 -10.02
CA LEU A 243 11.15 -5.89 -10.08
C LEU A 243 11.87 -6.61 -8.94
N PHE A 244 11.38 -6.54 -7.71
CA PHE A 244 12.06 -7.14 -6.56
C PHE A 244 12.26 -8.66 -6.68
N PRO A 245 11.32 -9.44 -7.22
CA PRO A 245 11.57 -10.87 -7.47
C PRO A 245 12.80 -11.16 -8.32
N SER A 246 13.16 -10.26 -9.25
CA SER A 246 14.37 -10.42 -10.07
C SER A 246 15.65 -10.23 -9.25
N VAL A 247 15.66 -9.30 -8.30
CA VAL A 247 16.78 -9.07 -7.38
C VAL A 247 16.94 -10.26 -6.45
N TRP A 248 15.84 -10.77 -5.89
CA TRP A 248 15.86 -11.93 -4.99
C TRP A 248 16.25 -13.23 -5.71
N ALA A 249 15.87 -13.38 -6.98
CA ALA A 249 16.25 -14.54 -7.79
C ALA A 249 17.76 -14.61 -8.04
N ASP A 250 18.44 -13.46 -8.05
CA ASP A 250 19.90 -13.36 -8.15
C ASP A 250 20.61 -13.52 -6.80
N GLY A 251 19.87 -13.76 -5.72
CA GLY A 251 20.37 -13.96 -4.36
C GLY A 251 20.67 -12.68 -3.60
N GLU A 252 20.34 -11.53 -4.18
CA GLU A 252 20.57 -10.21 -3.60
C GLU A 252 19.37 -9.74 -2.77
N SER A 253 19.56 -8.67 -2.02
CA SER A 253 18.52 -8.02 -1.23
C SER A 253 18.30 -6.60 -1.73
N VAL A 254 17.05 -6.14 -1.71
CA VAL A 254 16.69 -4.76 -2.06
C VAL A 254 17.02 -3.79 -0.94
N MET A 255 17.01 -4.28 0.30
CA MET A 255 17.34 -3.52 1.50
C MET A 255 18.15 -4.40 2.45
N ASN A 256 18.93 -3.79 3.33
CA ASN A 256 19.53 -4.48 4.45
C ASN A 256 18.46 -4.92 5.49
N LYS A 257 18.87 -5.72 6.49
CA LYS A 257 17.93 -6.31 7.46
C LYS A 257 17.20 -5.30 8.34
N ASP A 258 17.79 -4.12 8.54
CA ASP A 258 17.21 -3.06 9.34
C ASP A 258 16.46 -2.01 8.50
N GLY A 259 16.43 -2.19 7.17
CA GLY A 259 15.71 -1.31 6.26
C GLY A 259 16.33 0.08 6.08
N SER A 260 17.58 0.28 6.48
CA SER A 260 18.24 1.59 6.43
C SER A 260 18.89 1.92 5.07
N GLU A 261 19.15 0.92 4.23
CA GLU A 261 19.74 1.03 2.88
C GLU A 261 19.13 0.00 1.92
#